data_56e2a7573b99c0e7c1a1d94462712191
#
_entry.id   56e2a7573b99c0e7c1a1d94462712191
#
_cell.length_a   1.000
_cell.length_b   1.000
_cell.length_c   1.000
_cell.angle_alpha   90.00
_cell.angle_beta   90.00
_cell.angle_gamma   90.00
#
_symmetry.space_group_name_H-M   'P 1'
#
loop_
_entity.id
_entity.type
_entity.pdbx_description
1 polymer ?
#
loop_
_entity_poly.entity_id
_entity_poly.type
_entity_poly.pdbx_seq_one_letter_code
_entity_poly.pdbx_strand_id
1 'polypeptide(L)'
;MKCKYILPSIIVLVFLTACNHPKTGDSKQQTGLIFPHGKKITNNNFTGTAYLQTLVAADSLNSISVGNVTFEPGARSKWHSHPAGQILLVIDGVGYYQEKGQPKKILRKGDVIKCPPNIPHWHGASADTAFVQVAITGREKGETVWLNAVTDEEYRK
;
A
#
# COMPACT_ATOMS: atom_id res chain seq x y z
N MET A 1 -65.52 -60.43 27.38
CA MET A 1 -64.05 -60.49 27.44
C MET A 1 -63.51 -59.40 26.58
N LYS A 2 -62.97 -58.30 27.17
CA LYS A 2 -62.40 -57.13 26.44
C LYS A 2 -60.89 -57.22 26.54
N CYS A 3 -60.24 -57.50 25.44
CA CYS A 3 -58.79 -57.55 25.35
C CYS A 3 -58.22 -56.09 25.14
N LYS A 4 -57.44 -55.59 26.09
CA LYS A 4 -56.79 -54.30 26.01
C LYS A 4 -55.39 -54.51 25.40
N TYR A 5 -55.18 -53.97 24.26
CA TYR A 5 -53.84 -53.91 23.67
C TYR A 5 -53.08 -52.69 24.22
N ILE A 6 -51.96 -52.94 24.88
CA ILE A 6 -51.04 -51.93 25.36
C ILE A 6 -49.95 -51.72 24.24
N LEU A 7 -49.90 -50.55 23.59
CA LEU A 7 -48.85 -50.20 22.69
C LEU A 7 -47.61 -49.68 23.49
N PRO A 8 -46.41 -50.16 23.23
CA PRO A 8 -45.24 -49.57 23.83
C PRO A 8 -44.83 -48.27 23.08
N SER A 9 -44.72 -47.16 23.81
CA SER A 9 -44.15 -45.88 23.30
C SER A 9 -42.69 -46.07 23.09
N ILE A 10 -42.23 -45.95 21.81
CA ILE A 10 -40.85 -45.92 21.46
C ILE A 10 -40.36 -44.45 21.61
N ILE A 11 -39.52 -44.22 22.61
CA ILE A 11 -38.84 -42.95 22.80
C ILE A 11 -37.63 -42.93 21.85
N VAL A 12 -37.69 -42.15 20.78
CA VAL A 12 -36.57 -41.90 19.90
C VAL A 12 -35.68 -40.81 20.52
N LEU A 13 -34.53 -41.23 21.04
CA LEU A 13 -33.50 -40.32 21.56
C LEU A 13 -32.71 -39.73 20.39
N VAL A 14 -32.99 -38.49 20.00
CA VAL A 14 -32.22 -37.80 18.97
C VAL A 14 -30.93 -37.24 19.59
N PHE A 15 -29.81 -37.90 19.32
CA PHE A 15 -28.49 -37.34 19.66
C PHE A 15 -28.16 -36.21 18.69
N LEU A 16 -28.24 -34.97 19.16
CA LEU A 16 -27.67 -33.81 18.48
C LEU A 16 -26.16 -33.83 18.64
N THR A 17 -25.43 -34.34 17.65
CA THR A 17 -23.98 -34.17 17.57
C THR A 17 -23.72 -32.72 17.20
N ALA A 18 -23.31 -31.91 18.18
CA ALA A 18 -22.77 -30.59 17.93
C ALA A 18 -21.42 -30.72 17.20
N CYS A 19 -21.38 -30.46 15.90
CA CYS A 19 -20.14 -30.28 15.16
C CYS A 19 -19.45 -29.03 15.68
N ASN A 20 -18.43 -29.19 16.52
CA ASN A 20 -17.47 -28.13 16.84
C ASN A 20 -16.66 -27.88 15.59
N HIS A 21 -17.01 -26.83 14.81
CA HIS A 21 -16.13 -26.26 13.83
C HIS A 21 -15.01 -25.51 14.58
N PRO A 22 -13.73 -25.78 14.31
CA PRO A 22 -12.66 -24.96 14.83
C PRO A 22 -12.87 -23.54 14.26
N LYS A 23 -13.00 -22.55 15.14
CA LYS A 23 -12.98 -21.14 14.76
C LYS A 23 -11.63 -20.88 14.10
N THR A 24 -11.62 -20.80 12.77
CA THR A 24 -10.51 -20.26 12.01
C THR A 24 -10.24 -18.86 12.54
N GLY A 25 -8.99 -18.66 12.96
CA GLY A 25 -8.55 -17.45 13.62
C GLY A 25 -9.00 -16.19 12.90
N ASP A 26 -9.47 -15.26 13.70
CA ASP A 26 -9.82 -13.89 13.34
C ASP A 26 -8.62 -13.26 12.63
N SER A 27 -8.57 -13.34 11.30
CA SER A 27 -7.80 -12.42 10.52
C SER A 27 -8.51 -11.09 10.72
N LYS A 28 -7.98 -10.23 11.61
CA LYS A 28 -8.38 -8.83 11.69
C LYS A 28 -8.29 -8.29 10.27
N GLN A 29 -9.41 -8.22 9.59
CA GLN A 29 -9.55 -7.58 8.30
C GLN A 29 -9.15 -6.13 8.55
N GLN A 30 -7.95 -5.76 8.12
CA GLN A 30 -7.43 -4.41 8.22
C GLN A 30 -8.27 -3.57 7.27
N THR A 31 -9.41 -3.09 7.81
CA THR A 31 -10.40 -2.31 7.08
C THR A 31 -9.74 -1.03 6.61
N GLY A 32 -9.54 -0.89 5.30
CA GLY A 32 -9.16 0.35 4.65
C GLY A 32 -7.93 0.33 3.75
N LEU A 33 -6.96 -0.57 3.94
CA LEU A 33 -5.78 -0.62 3.08
C LEU A 33 -5.97 -1.60 1.92
N ILE A 34 -5.74 -1.13 0.68
CA ILE A 34 -5.75 -1.99 -0.52
C ILE A 34 -4.57 -2.97 -0.49
N PHE A 35 -3.39 -2.49 -0.04
CA PHE A 35 -2.18 -3.29 0.10
C PHE A 35 -1.64 -3.18 1.54
N PRO A 36 -0.84 -4.17 2.00
CA PRO A 36 -0.17 -4.08 3.30
C PRO A 36 0.67 -2.80 3.42
N HIS A 37 0.78 -2.28 4.64
CA HIS A 37 1.56 -1.07 4.93
C HIS A 37 3.05 -1.22 4.59
N GLY A 38 3.59 -2.42 4.70
CA GLY A 38 4.99 -2.71 4.40
C GLY A 38 5.95 -2.42 5.55
N LYS A 39 7.25 -2.43 5.24
CA LYS A 39 8.33 -2.21 6.19
C LYS A 39 8.76 -0.75 6.18
N LYS A 40 9.12 -0.23 7.37
CA LYS A 40 9.70 1.13 7.48
C LYS A 40 10.97 1.22 6.65
N ILE A 41 11.07 2.29 5.85
CA ILE A 41 12.28 2.61 5.09
C ILE A 41 13.31 3.19 6.07
N THR A 42 14.50 2.60 6.13
CA THR A 42 15.55 2.99 7.08
C THR A 42 16.75 3.66 6.43
N ASN A 43 16.77 3.72 5.09
CA ASN A 43 17.84 4.46 4.39
C ASN A 43 17.60 5.98 4.49
N ASN A 44 18.61 6.76 4.11
CA ASN A 44 18.58 8.22 4.22
C ASN A 44 17.94 8.93 2.99
N ASN A 45 17.21 8.21 2.12
CA ASN A 45 16.61 8.77 0.91
C ASN A 45 15.24 9.43 1.16
N PHE A 46 14.77 9.43 2.40
CA PHE A 46 13.51 10.03 2.81
C PHE A 46 13.70 10.94 4.02
N THR A 47 12.96 12.03 4.06
CA THR A 47 12.78 12.86 5.24
C THR A 47 11.46 12.45 5.90
N GLY A 48 11.42 12.31 7.22
CA GLY A 48 10.27 11.80 7.95
C GLY A 48 10.16 10.27 7.89
N THR A 49 8.97 9.74 8.13
CA THR A 49 8.72 8.29 8.17
C THR A 49 7.96 7.85 6.93
N ALA A 50 8.51 6.88 6.21
CA ALA A 50 7.87 6.23 5.08
C ALA A 50 8.01 4.71 5.17
N TYR A 51 7.10 4.00 4.51
CA TYR A 51 7.05 2.54 4.49
C TYR A 51 6.95 2.05 3.05
N LEU A 52 7.52 0.88 2.80
CA LEU A 52 7.48 0.23 1.48
C LEU A 52 7.01 -1.21 1.61
N GLN A 53 5.98 -1.56 0.87
CA GLN A 53 5.61 -2.92 0.52
C GLN A 53 5.98 -3.17 -0.93
N THR A 54 6.95 -4.01 -1.18
CA THR A 54 7.24 -4.49 -2.54
C THR A 54 6.09 -5.39 -2.99
N LEU A 55 5.42 -5.01 -4.07
CA LEU A 55 4.34 -5.77 -4.70
C LEU A 55 4.88 -6.65 -5.83
N VAL A 56 5.79 -6.10 -6.65
CA VAL A 56 6.52 -6.82 -7.69
C VAL A 56 7.98 -6.40 -7.63
N ALA A 57 8.87 -7.36 -7.51
CA ALA A 57 10.30 -7.13 -7.68
C ALA A 57 10.66 -7.23 -9.17
N ALA A 58 11.50 -6.31 -9.66
CA ALA A 58 12.06 -6.45 -11.00
C ALA A 58 13.06 -7.62 -11.04
N ASP A 59 13.08 -8.34 -12.15
CA ASP A 59 14.02 -9.41 -12.43
C ASP A 59 14.49 -9.39 -13.90
N SER A 60 15.21 -10.42 -14.34
CA SER A 60 15.74 -10.53 -15.71
C SER A 60 14.66 -10.72 -16.77
N LEU A 61 13.46 -11.17 -16.42
CA LEU A 61 12.32 -11.39 -17.33
C LEU A 61 11.34 -10.22 -17.32
N ASN A 62 11.25 -9.52 -16.18
CA ASN A 62 10.39 -8.36 -16.01
C ASN A 62 11.15 -7.25 -15.30
N SER A 63 11.55 -6.27 -16.05
CA SER A 63 12.31 -5.10 -15.55
C SER A 63 11.48 -4.06 -14.79
N ILE A 64 10.19 -4.33 -14.53
CA ILE A 64 9.30 -3.41 -13.82
C ILE A 64 9.26 -3.76 -12.34
N SER A 65 9.54 -2.80 -11.47
CA SER A 65 9.27 -2.91 -10.04
C SER A 65 7.98 -2.17 -9.67
N VAL A 66 7.21 -2.76 -8.75
CA VAL A 66 5.99 -2.14 -8.21
C VAL A 66 6.06 -2.14 -6.70
N GLY A 67 5.88 -0.97 -6.10
CA GLY A 67 5.89 -0.79 -4.65
C GLY A 67 4.71 0.04 -4.17
N ASN A 68 4.05 -0.40 -3.10
CA ASN A 68 3.14 0.44 -2.34
C ASN A 68 3.96 1.24 -1.32
N VAL A 69 3.92 2.57 -1.44
CA VAL A 69 4.66 3.47 -0.55
C VAL A 69 3.68 4.27 0.27
N THR A 70 3.82 4.21 1.59
CA THR A 70 3.06 5.02 2.54
C THR A 70 3.99 6.05 3.17
N PHE A 71 3.60 7.32 3.08
CA PHE A 71 4.27 8.44 3.73
C PHE A 71 3.43 8.92 4.90
N GLU A 72 4.01 9.02 6.08
CA GLU A 72 3.39 9.71 7.21
C GLU A 72 3.30 11.23 6.92
N PRO A 73 2.44 11.98 7.62
CA PRO A 73 2.34 13.42 7.43
C PRO A 73 3.70 14.12 7.45
N GLY A 74 3.96 14.96 6.44
CA GLY A 74 5.22 15.69 6.28
C GLY A 74 6.39 14.88 5.70
N ALA A 75 6.26 13.55 5.60
CA ALA A 75 7.30 12.70 5.04
C ALA A 75 7.40 12.85 3.51
N ARG A 76 8.63 12.81 2.99
CA ARG A 76 8.91 13.00 1.57
C ARG A 76 10.19 12.30 1.12
N SER A 77 10.28 11.96 -0.16
CA SER A 77 11.51 11.50 -0.77
C SER A 77 12.53 12.64 -0.91
N LYS A 78 13.79 12.32 -1.07
CA LYS A 78 14.76 13.24 -1.68
C LYS A 78 14.36 13.54 -3.13
N TRP A 79 14.97 14.56 -3.72
CA TRP A 79 15.03 14.71 -5.16
C TRP A 79 15.65 13.46 -5.76
N HIS A 80 15.06 12.92 -6.82
CA HIS A 80 15.55 11.72 -7.49
C HIS A 80 15.04 11.66 -8.92
N SER A 81 15.62 10.80 -9.72
CA SER A 81 15.14 10.50 -11.07
C SER A 81 15.21 9.01 -11.37
N HIS A 82 14.45 8.58 -12.36
CA HIS A 82 14.43 7.22 -12.85
C HIS A 82 14.82 7.18 -14.32
N PRO A 83 15.89 6.44 -14.72
CA PRO A 83 16.35 6.38 -16.11
C PRO A 83 15.27 5.90 -17.10
N ALA A 84 14.36 5.00 -16.67
CA ALA A 84 13.24 4.51 -17.47
C ALA A 84 11.90 5.18 -17.15
N GLY A 85 11.89 6.19 -16.24
CA GLY A 85 10.69 6.85 -15.78
C GLY A 85 9.94 6.07 -14.70
N GLN A 86 8.86 6.68 -14.21
CA GLN A 86 8.01 6.10 -13.17
C GLN A 86 6.55 6.51 -13.39
N ILE A 87 5.61 5.70 -12.93
CA ILE A 87 4.19 6.06 -12.83
C ILE A 87 3.79 5.97 -11.36
N LEU A 88 3.09 6.97 -10.86
CA LEU A 88 2.51 6.99 -9.52
C LEU A 88 0.99 6.92 -9.63
N LEU A 89 0.39 5.96 -8.92
CA LEU A 89 -1.06 5.85 -8.75
C LEU A 89 -1.39 6.19 -7.31
N VAL A 90 -2.14 7.25 -7.07
CA VAL A 90 -2.52 7.67 -5.72
C VAL A 90 -3.66 6.80 -5.21
N ILE A 91 -3.39 6.07 -4.13
CA ILE A 91 -4.32 5.10 -3.55
C ILE A 91 -5.14 5.74 -2.43
N ASP A 92 -4.52 6.61 -1.61
CA ASP A 92 -5.20 7.27 -0.50
C ASP A 92 -4.45 8.51 -0.01
N GLY A 93 -5.16 9.37 0.70
CA GLY A 93 -4.60 10.55 1.36
C GLY A 93 -4.36 11.74 0.44
N VAL A 94 -3.49 12.65 0.90
CA VAL A 94 -3.10 13.88 0.20
C VAL A 94 -1.59 13.99 0.19
N GLY A 95 -1.02 14.19 -0.98
CA GLY A 95 0.42 14.32 -1.14
C GLY A 95 0.81 15.40 -2.14
N TYR A 96 2.11 15.48 -2.35
CA TYR A 96 2.73 16.42 -3.27
C TYR A 96 3.62 15.67 -4.26
N TYR A 97 3.71 16.24 -5.46
CA TYR A 97 4.68 15.88 -6.49
C TYR A 97 5.25 17.15 -7.11
N GLN A 98 6.54 17.16 -7.36
CA GLN A 98 7.17 18.29 -8.04
C GLN A 98 8.33 17.79 -8.91
N GLU A 99 8.35 18.22 -10.18
CA GLU A 99 9.52 18.16 -11.06
C GLU A 99 10.40 19.36 -10.81
N LYS A 100 11.71 19.21 -10.95
CA LYS A 100 12.68 20.30 -10.75
C LYS A 100 12.37 21.45 -11.71
N GLY A 101 12.22 22.66 -11.15
CA GLY A 101 11.89 23.86 -11.93
C GLY A 101 10.40 24.01 -12.28
N GLN A 102 9.52 23.10 -11.87
CA GLN A 102 8.08 23.19 -12.09
C GLN A 102 7.34 23.50 -10.79
N PRO A 103 6.11 24.02 -10.87
CA PRO A 103 5.25 24.18 -9.71
C PRO A 103 4.93 22.85 -9.03
N LYS A 104 4.84 22.86 -7.70
CA LYS A 104 4.38 21.72 -6.91
C LYS A 104 2.90 21.41 -7.20
N LYS A 105 2.61 20.12 -7.43
CA LYS A 105 1.25 19.59 -7.65
C LYS A 105 0.74 18.97 -6.36
N ILE A 106 -0.51 19.24 -6.02
CA ILE A 106 -1.24 18.54 -4.96
C ILE A 106 -1.86 17.29 -5.58
N LEU A 107 -1.61 16.14 -4.96
CA LEU A 107 -2.14 14.85 -5.40
C LEU A 107 -3.17 14.34 -4.41
N ARG A 108 -4.22 13.74 -4.95
CA ARG A 108 -5.34 13.17 -4.19
C ARG A 108 -5.65 11.76 -4.68
N LYS A 109 -6.36 11.00 -3.90
CA LYS A 109 -6.82 9.65 -4.27
C LYS A 109 -7.44 9.64 -5.66
N GLY A 110 -6.95 8.71 -6.52
CA GLY A 110 -7.35 8.54 -7.92
C GLY A 110 -6.46 9.28 -8.92
N ASP A 111 -5.58 10.18 -8.47
CA ASP A 111 -4.66 10.86 -9.38
C ASP A 111 -3.58 9.90 -9.90
N VAL A 112 -3.15 10.18 -11.14
CA VAL A 112 -2.09 9.44 -11.81
C VAL A 112 -1.04 10.43 -12.30
N ILE A 113 0.22 10.17 -11.97
CA ILE A 113 1.37 10.97 -12.41
C ILE A 113 2.30 10.10 -13.25
N LYS A 114 2.66 10.59 -14.42
CA LYS A 114 3.77 10.07 -15.21
C LYS A 114 5.01 10.91 -14.91
N CYS A 115 6.00 10.31 -14.26
CA CYS A 115 7.31 10.91 -14.02
C CYS A 115 8.20 10.61 -15.22
N PRO A 116 8.61 11.63 -16.01
CA PRO A 116 9.39 11.39 -17.22
C PRO A 116 10.77 10.80 -16.92
N PRO A 117 11.38 10.04 -17.87
CA PRO A 117 12.71 9.52 -17.70
C PRO A 117 13.74 10.64 -17.43
N ASN A 118 14.65 10.40 -16.49
CA ASN A 118 15.76 11.28 -16.12
C ASN A 118 15.37 12.68 -15.59
N ILE A 119 14.08 12.99 -15.42
CA ILE A 119 13.66 14.28 -14.85
C ILE A 119 13.70 14.18 -13.32
N PRO A 120 14.50 15.02 -12.64
CA PRO A 120 14.52 15.10 -11.20
C PRO A 120 13.17 15.53 -10.64
N HIS A 121 12.65 14.76 -9.69
CA HIS A 121 11.38 15.02 -9.02
C HIS A 121 11.43 14.52 -7.57
N TRP A 122 10.45 14.92 -6.80
CA TRP A 122 10.18 14.37 -5.48
C TRP A 122 8.68 14.21 -5.27
N HIS A 123 8.31 13.35 -4.32
CA HIS A 123 6.92 13.17 -3.89
C HIS A 123 6.88 12.80 -2.40
N GLY A 124 5.74 13.03 -1.77
CA GLY A 124 5.56 12.78 -0.35
C GLY A 124 4.19 13.22 0.14
N ALA A 125 3.94 13.03 1.43
CA ALA A 125 2.70 13.41 2.09
C ALA A 125 2.56 14.94 2.23
N SER A 126 1.32 15.42 2.35
CA SER A 126 1.06 16.77 2.85
C SER A 126 1.46 16.89 4.34
N ALA A 127 1.47 18.11 4.86
CA ALA A 127 1.88 18.34 6.25
C ALA A 127 0.97 17.62 7.26
N ASP A 128 -0.32 17.49 6.95
CA ASP A 128 -1.35 17.09 7.89
C ASP A 128 -1.97 15.70 7.59
N THR A 129 -1.72 15.16 6.40
CA THR A 129 -2.37 13.92 5.95
C THR A 129 -1.35 12.94 5.41
N ALA A 130 -1.46 11.68 5.80
CA ALA A 130 -0.68 10.60 5.20
C ALA A 130 -0.97 10.48 3.70
N PHE A 131 -0.03 9.91 2.95
CA PHE A 131 -0.13 9.75 1.52
C PHE A 131 0.28 8.33 1.11
N VAL A 132 -0.57 7.66 0.35
CA VAL A 132 -0.34 6.29 -0.11
C VAL A 132 -0.37 6.26 -1.63
N GLN A 133 0.68 5.72 -2.21
CA GLN A 133 0.80 5.59 -3.67
C GLN A 133 1.38 4.24 -4.07
N VAL A 134 0.98 3.75 -5.23
CA VAL A 134 1.68 2.68 -5.94
C VAL A 134 2.66 3.32 -6.90
N ALA A 135 3.94 2.99 -6.74
CA ALA A 135 5.03 3.41 -7.62
C ALA A 135 5.38 2.26 -8.58
N ILE A 136 5.22 2.49 -9.87
CA ILE A 136 5.56 1.56 -10.96
C ILE A 136 6.79 2.13 -11.65
N THR A 137 7.92 1.44 -11.53
CA THR A 137 9.23 1.97 -11.96
C THR A 137 9.90 1.00 -12.93
N GLY A 138 10.24 1.49 -14.12
CA GLY A 138 11.09 0.76 -15.06
C GLY A 138 12.53 0.67 -14.55
N ARG A 139 13.14 -0.49 -14.68
CA ARG A 139 14.53 -0.79 -14.25
C ARG A 139 15.47 -1.14 -15.41
N GLU A 140 14.95 -1.26 -16.62
CA GLU A 140 15.70 -1.67 -17.80
C GLU A 140 16.85 -0.71 -18.17
N LYS A 141 16.79 0.56 -17.72
CA LYS A 141 17.81 1.58 -17.98
C LYS A 141 18.65 1.95 -16.75
N GLY A 142 18.47 1.23 -15.65
CA GLY A 142 19.24 1.42 -14.42
C GLY A 142 18.40 1.74 -13.19
N GLU A 143 19.11 1.95 -12.09
CA GLU A 143 18.54 2.19 -10.77
C GLU A 143 18.11 3.65 -10.59
N THR A 144 17.38 3.91 -9.51
CA THR A 144 17.00 5.27 -9.09
C THR A 144 18.26 6.10 -8.79
N VAL A 145 18.36 7.28 -9.39
CA VAL A 145 19.43 8.25 -9.12
C VAL A 145 18.96 9.19 -8.03
N TRP A 146 19.52 9.04 -6.84
CA TRP A 146 19.20 9.86 -5.67
C TRP A 146 20.03 11.13 -5.65
N LEU A 147 19.38 12.27 -5.34
CA LEU A 147 19.97 13.60 -5.30
C LEU A 147 19.88 14.21 -3.89
N ASN A 148 19.90 15.54 -3.78
CA ASN A 148 19.82 16.24 -2.49
C ASN A 148 18.46 16.08 -1.82
N ALA A 149 18.42 16.28 -0.51
CA ALA A 149 17.17 16.35 0.22
C ALA A 149 16.32 17.53 -0.26
N VAL A 150 15.00 17.36 -0.24
CA VAL A 150 14.07 18.47 -0.39
C VAL A 150 14.09 19.28 0.90
N THR A 151 14.45 20.55 0.80
CA THR A 151 14.49 21.43 1.97
C THR A 151 13.09 21.71 2.50
N ASP A 152 12.99 22.16 3.76
CA ASP A 152 11.70 22.56 4.32
C ASP A 152 11.10 23.77 3.60
N GLU A 153 11.94 24.63 3.03
CA GLU A 153 11.49 25.75 2.21
C GLU A 153 10.88 25.27 0.89
N GLU A 154 11.57 24.35 0.17
CA GLU A 154 11.05 23.75 -1.07
C GLU A 154 9.74 22.97 -0.81
N TYR A 155 9.66 22.27 0.33
CA TYR A 155 8.47 21.52 0.70
C TYR A 155 7.27 22.42 1.00
N ARG A 156 7.47 23.59 1.64
CA ARG A 156 6.40 24.53 1.99
C ARG A 156 5.92 25.39 0.82
N LYS A 157 6.78 25.72 -0.14
CA LYS A 157 6.41 26.46 -1.36
C LYS A 157 5.48 25.66 -2.24
#